data_d9961f2988565b858be295a0931822fb
#
_entry.id   d9961f2988565b858be295a0931822fb
#
_cell.length_a   1.000
_cell.length_b   1.000
_cell.length_c   1.000
_cell.angle_alpha   90.00
_cell.angle_beta   90.00
_cell.angle_gamma   90.00
#
_symmetry.space_group_name_H-M   'P 1'
#
loop_
_entity.id
_entity.type
_entity.pdbx_description
1 polymer ?
#
loop_
_entity_poly.entity_id
_entity_poly.type
_entity_poly.pdbx_seq_one_letter_code
_entity_poly.pdbx_strand_id
1 'polypeptide(L)'
;MNHLLTIDPSVIDWSRAQFALTAIYHWLFVPLTLGLAVVMGIIETIYYRTGKPFWREAARFWQRLFGVNFAMGVATGIILEFEFGTNWSNYSWFVGDIFGAPLAVEGIVAFFMESTFVAVMFFGWDKVSRGFHLASTWLTGLGATISAWWILVANAWMQYPVGCEFNPDTVRNEMVSFADVALSPFAIDKFFHTVTSSWLVGAVFVCAVSCWFLLRNREKRLAVESIKIAAIVGLVSSLLAMMTGDFSAVKVAKTQPMKLAAMEALYNGGEGVGLTVVAAINPFAQPDYANEKEPPLHLAMPKGLSLLATHSLDGYVPGVNDLLNGYTRPDGKRELSAEEKMERGRRAIASLAEYRTLRAKDANNPKLKELATQLKEDMPYFGYGYIKDRAELVPYIPINFYAFRVMVGVGTLLLLFFIVIGHVAWRMNISRRRTWLYLTALAMLPLVYVASEAGWIVAELGRQPWAIQDMMPTMAAVSDLRSGSVALTFFLFLILFTVLLIAEVRIMCHVIKNYKSPASATE
;
A
#
# COMPACT_ATOMS: atom_id res chain seq x y z
N MET A 1 -18.35 -26.22 -3.37
CA MET A 1 -17.37 -26.18 -4.48
C MET A 1 -18.01 -25.98 -5.84
N ASN A 2 -19.06 -26.72 -6.22
CA ASN A 2 -19.80 -26.42 -7.47
C ASN A 2 -20.41 -25.00 -7.52
N HIS A 3 -20.64 -24.36 -6.39
CA HIS A 3 -21.18 -23.01 -6.29
C HIS A 3 -20.21 -21.92 -6.77
N LEU A 4 -18.90 -22.11 -6.58
CA LEU A 4 -17.87 -21.13 -7.03
C LEU A 4 -17.79 -21.03 -8.57
N LEU A 5 -18.17 -22.08 -9.28
CA LEU A 5 -18.20 -22.10 -10.75
C LEU A 5 -19.44 -21.39 -11.33
N THR A 6 -20.40 -20.99 -10.49
CA THR A 6 -21.65 -20.32 -10.88
C THR A 6 -21.71 -18.84 -10.49
N ILE A 7 -20.65 -18.29 -9.89
CA ILE A 7 -20.59 -16.85 -9.55
C ILE A 7 -20.58 -16.05 -10.85
N ASP A 8 -21.50 -15.08 -10.93
CA ASP A 8 -21.57 -14.14 -12.04
C ASP A 8 -20.27 -13.32 -12.11
N PRO A 9 -19.53 -13.36 -13.24
CA PRO A 9 -18.31 -12.58 -13.42
C PRO A 9 -18.48 -11.10 -13.10
N SER A 10 -19.64 -10.53 -13.33
CA SER A 10 -19.92 -9.13 -13.02
C SER A 10 -19.90 -8.82 -11.51
N VAL A 11 -20.20 -9.78 -10.64
CA VAL A 11 -20.05 -9.62 -9.18
C VAL A 11 -18.58 -9.45 -8.81
N ILE A 12 -17.69 -10.22 -9.46
CA ILE A 12 -16.24 -10.15 -9.23
C ILE A 12 -15.74 -8.76 -9.61
N ASP A 13 -16.12 -8.29 -10.81
CA ASP A 13 -15.67 -6.99 -11.32
C ASP A 13 -16.18 -5.82 -10.47
N TRP A 14 -17.44 -5.83 -10.07
CA TRP A 14 -18.01 -4.81 -9.20
C TRP A 14 -17.38 -4.84 -7.80
N SER A 15 -17.15 -6.01 -7.22
CA SER A 15 -16.50 -6.13 -5.90
C SER A 15 -15.06 -5.63 -5.93
N ARG A 16 -14.31 -5.94 -7.00
CA ARG A 16 -12.95 -5.41 -7.22
C ARG A 16 -12.97 -3.89 -7.39
N ALA A 17 -13.89 -3.38 -8.21
CA ALA A 17 -14.03 -1.94 -8.44
C ALA A 17 -14.39 -1.19 -7.15
N GLN A 18 -15.30 -1.73 -6.34
CA GLN A 18 -15.70 -1.13 -5.07
C GLN A 18 -14.55 -1.11 -4.07
N PHE A 19 -13.83 -2.23 -3.90
CA PHE A 19 -12.65 -2.29 -3.04
C PHE A 19 -11.57 -1.30 -3.48
N ALA A 20 -11.27 -1.23 -4.78
CA ALA A 20 -10.31 -0.29 -5.34
C ALA A 20 -10.75 1.17 -5.09
N LEU A 21 -12.03 1.49 -5.29
CA LEU A 21 -12.59 2.80 -5.00
C LEU A 21 -12.37 3.20 -3.54
N THR A 22 -12.77 2.33 -2.61
CA THR A 22 -12.67 2.59 -1.18
C THR A 22 -11.22 2.72 -0.73
N ALA A 23 -10.34 1.84 -1.22
CA ALA A 23 -8.91 1.87 -0.92
C ALA A 23 -8.24 3.16 -1.43
N ILE A 24 -8.51 3.58 -2.68
CA ILE A 24 -7.97 4.83 -3.26
C ILE A 24 -8.43 6.04 -2.45
N TYR A 25 -9.74 6.17 -2.14
CA TYR A 25 -10.21 7.30 -1.33
C TYR A 25 -9.63 7.28 0.09
N HIS A 26 -9.58 6.12 0.73
CA HIS A 26 -8.98 6.00 2.07
C HIS A 26 -7.50 6.39 2.05
N TRP A 27 -6.77 6.01 1.01
CA TRP A 27 -5.36 6.31 0.87
C TRP A 27 -5.07 7.80 0.57
N LEU A 28 -6.04 8.61 0.18
CA LEU A 28 -5.86 10.07 0.14
C LEU A 28 -5.68 10.67 1.54
N PHE A 29 -6.24 10.06 2.58
CA PHE A 29 -6.23 10.59 3.94
C PHE A 29 -5.12 9.99 4.82
N VAL A 30 -4.88 8.69 4.73
CA VAL A 30 -3.92 7.98 5.60
C VAL A 30 -2.50 8.54 5.54
N PRO A 31 -1.85 8.70 4.35
CA PRO A 31 -0.48 9.16 4.31
C PRO A 31 -0.32 10.60 4.81
N LEU A 32 -1.32 11.44 4.60
CA LEU A 32 -1.29 12.80 5.14
C LEU A 32 -1.40 12.79 6.67
N THR A 33 -2.24 11.93 7.26
CA THR A 33 -2.33 11.72 8.71
C THR A 33 -0.97 11.34 9.30
N LEU A 34 -0.33 10.30 8.77
CA LEU A 34 0.96 9.82 9.26
C LEU A 34 2.07 10.87 9.12
N GLY A 35 2.11 11.56 7.98
CA GLY A 35 3.11 12.58 7.72
C GLY A 35 2.93 13.86 8.55
N LEU A 36 1.70 14.36 8.68
CA LEU A 36 1.42 15.53 9.53
C LEU A 36 1.67 15.25 11.01
N ALA A 37 1.37 14.04 11.50
CA ALA A 37 1.65 13.67 12.89
C ALA A 37 3.13 13.84 13.24
N VAL A 38 4.04 13.43 12.35
CA VAL A 38 5.49 13.60 12.57
C VAL A 38 5.89 15.07 12.56
N VAL A 39 5.46 15.84 11.55
CA VAL A 39 5.81 17.28 11.47
C VAL A 39 5.26 18.05 12.67
N MET A 40 4.02 17.77 13.05
CA MET A 40 3.36 18.39 14.20
C MET A 40 4.06 18.02 15.52
N GLY A 41 4.40 16.75 15.71
CA GLY A 41 5.15 16.27 16.87
C GLY A 41 6.52 16.95 17.02
N ILE A 42 7.23 17.16 15.90
CA ILE A 42 8.50 17.91 15.89
C ILE A 42 8.28 19.37 16.30
N ILE A 43 7.29 20.05 15.73
CA ILE A 43 6.98 21.46 16.03
C ILE A 43 6.61 21.61 17.51
N GLU A 44 5.80 20.71 18.05
CA GLU A 44 5.41 20.76 19.46
C GLU A 44 6.57 20.39 20.39
N THR A 45 7.48 19.49 19.98
CA THR A 45 8.72 19.21 20.72
C THR A 45 9.58 20.47 20.81
N ILE A 46 9.67 21.27 19.76
CA ILE A 46 10.39 22.56 19.80
C ILE A 46 9.67 23.54 20.74
N TYR A 47 8.34 23.58 20.74
CA TYR A 47 7.58 24.36 21.71
C TYR A 47 7.87 23.94 23.15
N TYR A 48 7.84 22.65 23.45
CA TYR A 48 8.12 22.12 24.78
C TYR A 48 9.50 22.52 25.28
N ARG A 49 10.53 22.43 24.42
CA ARG A 49 11.92 22.78 24.77
C ARG A 49 12.17 24.28 24.90
N THR A 50 11.53 25.09 24.07
CA THR A 50 11.83 26.53 23.97
C THR A 50 10.86 27.41 24.75
N GLY A 51 9.65 26.95 25.01
CA GLY A 51 8.55 27.69 25.61
C GLY A 51 8.02 28.86 24.77
N LYS A 52 8.52 29.06 23.55
CA LYS A 52 8.17 30.21 22.71
C LYS A 52 6.73 30.11 22.19
N PRO A 53 5.87 31.13 22.41
CA PRO A 53 4.45 31.09 21.98
C PRO A 53 4.28 30.85 20.48
N PHE A 54 5.20 31.32 19.66
CA PHE A 54 5.20 31.09 18.21
C PHE A 54 5.06 29.59 17.85
N TRP A 55 5.83 28.72 18.51
CA TRP A 55 5.80 27.28 18.22
C TRP A 55 4.51 26.62 18.69
N ARG A 56 3.89 27.13 19.74
CA ARG A 56 2.55 26.70 20.18
C ARG A 56 1.51 26.99 19.09
N GLU A 57 1.50 28.20 18.56
CA GLU A 57 0.56 28.60 17.52
C GLU A 57 0.81 27.86 16.20
N ALA A 58 2.07 27.61 15.87
CA ALA A 58 2.43 26.78 14.73
C ALA A 58 1.90 25.33 14.89
N ALA A 59 2.09 24.71 16.07
CA ALA A 59 1.56 23.38 16.36
C ALA A 59 0.03 23.36 16.23
N ARG A 60 -0.67 24.33 16.81
CA ARG A 60 -2.15 24.47 16.73
C ARG A 60 -2.65 24.63 15.30
N PHE A 61 -1.91 25.34 14.45
CA PHE A 61 -2.28 25.49 13.05
C PHE A 61 -2.26 24.14 12.32
N TRP A 62 -1.14 23.40 12.40
CA TRP A 62 -1.00 22.10 11.73
C TRP A 62 -1.94 21.05 12.33
N GLN A 63 -2.18 21.10 13.63
CA GLN A 63 -3.12 20.25 14.34
C GLN A 63 -4.57 20.38 13.81
N ARG A 64 -5.02 21.59 13.47
CA ARG A 64 -6.35 21.80 12.86
C ARG A 64 -6.46 21.09 11.52
N LEU A 65 -5.43 21.16 10.68
CA LEU A 65 -5.41 20.48 9.37
C LEU A 65 -5.33 18.97 9.56
N PHE A 66 -4.51 18.51 10.49
CA PHE A 66 -4.45 17.10 10.89
C PHE A 66 -5.83 16.56 11.30
N GLY A 67 -6.57 17.28 12.15
CA GLY A 67 -7.84 16.80 12.68
C GLY A 67 -8.92 16.65 11.61
N VAL A 68 -8.96 17.54 10.63
CA VAL A 68 -9.90 17.42 9.50
C VAL A 68 -9.61 16.16 8.69
N ASN A 69 -8.34 15.97 8.34
CA ASN A 69 -7.89 14.81 7.56
C ASN A 69 -8.07 13.49 8.33
N PHE A 70 -7.70 13.47 9.63
CA PHE A 70 -7.82 12.30 10.50
C PHE A 70 -9.27 11.80 10.58
N ALA A 71 -10.24 12.71 10.76
CA ALA A 71 -11.64 12.35 10.82
C ALA A 71 -12.14 11.67 9.53
N MET A 72 -11.70 12.16 8.35
CA MET A 72 -12.03 11.55 7.06
C MET A 72 -11.35 10.19 6.88
N GLY A 73 -10.10 10.07 7.32
CA GLY A 73 -9.36 8.81 7.31
C GLY A 73 -10.06 7.72 8.12
N VAL A 74 -10.47 8.02 9.36
CA VAL A 74 -11.21 7.07 10.21
C VAL A 74 -12.54 6.65 9.56
N ALA A 75 -13.32 7.60 9.03
CA ALA A 75 -14.61 7.29 8.42
C ALA A 75 -14.49 6.35 7.22
N THR A 76 -13.49 6.58 6.34
CA THR A 76 -13.27 5.74 5.16
C THR A 76 -12.63 4.40 5.51
N GLY A 77 -11.79 4.34 6.56
CA GLY A 77 -11.17 3.11 7.05
C GLY A 77 -12.20 2.11 7.58
N ILE A 78 -13.13 2.57 8.40
CA ILE A 78 -14.22 1.73 8.91
C ILE A 78 -15.03 1.10 7.75
N ILE A 79 -15.31 1.85 6.69
CA ILE A 79 -16.02 1.31 5.52
C ILE A 79 -15.20 0.24 4.83
N LEU A 80 -13.90 0.45 4.65
CA LEU A 80 -12.99 -0.53 4.04
C LEU A 80 -12.94 -1.85 4.81
N GLU A 81 -12.93 -1.79 6.15
CA GLU A 81 -12.98 -2.99 6.98
C GLU A 81 -14.30 -3.76 6.82
N PHE A 82 -15.43 -3.07 6.77
CA PHE A 82 -16.73 -3.72 6.54
C PHE A 82 -16.82 -4.43 5.19
N GLU A 83 -16.09 -4.00 4.16
CA GLU A 83 -16.09 -4.66 2.85
C GLU A 83 -15.56 -6.10 2.92
N PHE A 84 -14.65 -6.41 3.84
CA PHE A 84 -14.18 -7.79 4.03
C PHE A 84 -15.29 -8.74 4.49
N GLY A 85 -16.24 -8.26 5.29
CA GLY A 85 -17.40 -9.05 5.71
C GLY A 85 -18.53 -9.08 4.69
N THR A 86 -18.68 -8.03 3.87
CA THR A 86 -19.79 -7.92 2.90
C THR A 86 -19.41 -8.48 1.54
N ASN A 87 -18.40 -7.94 0.88
CA ASN A 87 -18.06 -8.28 -0.51
C ASN A 87 -17.07 -9.45 -0.62
N TRP A 88 -16.31 -9.75 0.45
CA TRP A 88 -15.21 -10.70 0.48
C TRP A 88 -15.38 -11.77 1.57
N SER A 89 -16.61 -12.23 1.81
CA SER A 89 -16.90 -13.18 2.90
C SER A 89 -16.22 -14.53 2.74
N ASN A 90 -16.02 -15.03 1.52
CA ASN A 90 -15.29 -16.27 1.29
C ASN A 90 -13.82 -16.14 1.66
N TYR A 91 -13.20 -14.97 1.35
CA TYR A 91 -11.86 -14.66 1.85
C TYR A 91 -11.83 -14.64 3.37
N SER A 92 -12.71 -13.87 4.00
CA SER A 92 -12.78 -13.73 5.46
C SER A 92 -13.01 -15.07 6.17
N TRP A 93 -13.82 -15.96 5.58
CA TRP A 93 -13.97 -17.32 6.05
C TRP A 93 -12.69 -18.14 5.97
N PHE A 94 -12.01 -18.08 4.82
CA PHE A 94 -10.82 -18.90 4.55
C PHE A 94 -9.62 -18.55 5.44
N VAL A 95 -9.44 -17.26 5.75
CA VAL A 95 -8.31 -16.77 6.57
C VAL A 95 -8.65 -16.60 8.05
N GLY A 96 -9.91 -16.51 8.42
CA GLY A 96 -10.45 -16.44 9.79
C GLY A 96 -9.59 -15.68 10.80
N ASP A 97 -8.90 -16.42 11.64
CA ASP A 97 -8.03 -15.93 12.71
C ASP A 97 -6.75 -15.23 12.22
N ILE A 98 -6.22 -15.61 11.06
CA ILE A 98 -5.00 -15.00 10.49
C ILE A 98 -5.23 -13.51 10.14
N PHE A 99 -6.42 -13.20 9.64
CA PHE A 99 -6.81 -11.83 9.32
C PHE A 99 -7.44 -11.13 10.52
N GLY A 100 -8.27 -11.85 11.28
CA GLY A 100 -8.99 -11.29 12.41
C GLY A 100 -8.10 -10.92 13.60
N ALA A 101 -7.02 -11.65 13.88
CA ALA A 101 -6.12 -11.34 14.99
C ALA A 101 -5.39 -10.00 14.82
N PRO A 102 -4.75 -9.68 13.68
CA PRO A 102 -4.20 -8.34 13.44
C PRO A 102 -5.23 -7.22 13.59
N LEU A 103 -6.43 -7.37 13.01
CA LEU A 103 -7.49 -6.36 13.11
C LEU A 103 -8.01 -6.18 14.54
N ALA A 104 -8.13 -7.26 15.31
CA ALA A 104 -8.54 -7.18 16.72
C ALA A 104 -7.50 -6.41 17.56
N VAL A 105 -6.20 -6.68 17.35
CA VAL A 105 -5.12 -5.95 18.04
C VAL A 105 -5.10 -4.48 17.60
N GLU A 106 -5.32 -4.18 16.32
CA GLU A 106 -5.48 -2.82 15.81
C GLU A 106 -6.60 -2.09 16.54
N GLY A 107 -7.80 -2.66 16.57
CA GLY A 107 -8.95 -2.06 17.25
C GLY A 107 -8.70 -1.81 18.73
N ILE A 108 -8.13 -2.78 19.46
CA ILE A 108 -7.89 -2.66 20.90
C ILE A 108 -6.75 -1.71 21.22
N VAL A 109 -5.62 -1.79 20.53
CA VAL A 109 -4.41 -1.03 20.90
C VAL A 109 -4.37 0.30 20.19
N ALA A 110 -4.46 0.30 18.85
CA ALA A 110 -4.28 1.52 18.07
C ALA A 110 -5.48 2.48 18.21
N PHE A 111 -6.68 2.01 17.92
CA PHE A 111 -7.88 2.84 17.94
C PHE A 111 -8.20 3.43 19.33
N PHE A 112 -8.08 2.64 20.41
CA PHE A 112 -8.27 3.18 21.76
C PHE A 112 -7.19 4.19 22.13
N MET A 113 -5.95 3.97 21.72
CA MET A 113 -4.87 4.94 21.94
C MET A 113 -5.11 6.23 21.17
N GLU A 114 -5.48 6.13 19.89
CA GLU A 114 -5.81 7.30 19.06
C GLU A 114 -6.98 8.10 19.65
N SER A 115 -8.12 7.46 19.91
CA SER A 115 -9.32 8.12 20.41
C SER A 115 -9.11 8.82 21.74
N THR A 116 -8.30 8.23 22.64
CA THR A 116 -7.95 8.81 23.94
C THR A 116 -7.06 10.03 23.80
N PHE A 117 -5.94 9.89 23.07
CA PHE A 117 -4.93 10.95 23.02
C PHE A 117 -5.27 12.05 22.02
N VAL A 118 -6.07 11.78 20.99
CA VAL A 118 -6.56 12.82 20.08
C VAL A 118 -7.43 13.84 20.82
N ALA A 119 -8.26 13.40 21.77
CA ALA A 119 -9.07 14.30 22.58
C ALA A 119 -8.20 15.23 23.46
N VAL A 120 -7.15 14.68 24.10
CA VAL A 120 -6.18 15.47 24.88
C VAL A 120 -5.42 16.44 23.98
N MET A 121 -4.97 15.97 22.82
CA MET A 121 -4.24 16.78 21.84
C MET A 121 -5.05 18.01 21.40
N PHE A 122 -6.36 17.87 21.14
CA PHE A 122 -7.20 19.00 20.72
C PHE A 122 -7.65 19.90 21.86
N PHE A 123 -8.02 19.33 23.00
CA PHE A 123 -8.71 20.06 24.08
C PHE A 123 -7.84 20.27 25.33
N GLY A 124 -6.62 19.73 25.34
CA GLY A 124 -5.72 19.71 26.50
C GLY A 124 -4.77 20.89 26.66
N TRP A 125 -4.64 21.78 25.66
CA TRP A 125 -3.62 22.84 25.59
C TRP A 125 -3.43 23.67 26.86
N ASP A 126 -4.53 23.98 27.55
CA ASP A 126 -4.54 24.79 28.78
C ASP A 126 -5.05 23.99 29.99
N LYS A 127 -5.29 22.68 29.84
CA LYS A 127 -5.86 21.82 30.88
C LYS A 127 -4.88 20.81 31.45
N VAL A 128 -3.82 20.47 30.69
CA VAL A 128 -2.81 19.50 31.11
C VAL A 128 -1.41 20.10 31.05
N SER A 129 -0.44 19.44 31.65
CA SER A 129 0.96 19.88 31.58
C SER A 129 1.48 19.83 30.14
N ARG A 130 2.43 20.70 29.78
CA ARG A 130 3.05 20.74 28.45
C ARG A 130 3.66 19.41 28.03
N GLY A 131 4.26 18.69 29.00
CA GLY A 131 4.86 17.37 28.73
C GLY A 131 3.81 16.31 28.43
N PHE A 132 2.69 16.31 29.15
CA PHE A 132 1.60 15.37 28.89
C PHE A 132 0.88 15.68 27.56
N HIS A 133 0.74 16.96 27.20
CA HIS A 133 0.20 17.36 25.92
C HIS A 133 1.08 16.89 24.74
N LEU A 134 2.40 17.13 24.84
CA LEU A 134 3.38 16.65 23.86
C LEU A 134 3.34 15.11 23.73
N ALA A 135 3.30 14.41 24.88
CA ALA A 135 3.17 12.95 24.87
C ALA A 135 1.89 12.51 24.15
N SER A 136 0.77 13.20 24.37
CA SER A 136 -0.51 12.90 23.70
C SER A 136 -0.43 13.11 22.18
N THR A 137 0.26 14.14 21.72
CA THR A 137 0.49 14.38 20.28
C THR A 137 1.31 13.26 19.65
N TRP A 138 2.42 12.84 20.29
CA TRP A 138 3.21 11.72 19.79
C TRP A 138 2.48 10.38 19.89
N LEU A 139 1.70 10.14 20.94
CA LEU A 139 0.91 8.92 21.12
C LEU A 139 -0.24 8.82 20.09
N THR A 140 -0.85 9.95 19.71
CA THR A 140 -1.81 9.96 18.59
C THR A 140 -1.14 9.53 17.29
N GLY A 141 0.03 10.10 16.95
CA GLY A 141 0.78 9.71 15.77
C GLY A 141 1.31 8.26 15.81
N LEU A 142 1.68 7.79 17.01
CA LEU A 142 2.09 6.40 17.23
C LEU A 142 0.90 5.45 17.06
N GLY A 143 -0.29 5.81 17.54
CA GLY A 143 -1.52 5.04 17.35
C GLY A 143 -1.80 4.83 15.87
N ALA A 144 -1.82 5.90 15.07
CA ALA A 144 -1.99 5.82 13.62
C ALA A 144 -0.90 4.96 12.95
N THR A 145 0.34 5.01 13.47
CA THR A 145 1.44 4.19 12.94
C THR A 145 1.27 2.71 13.30
N ILE A 146 0.78 2.39 14.50
CA ILE A 146 0.48 1.02 14.93
C ILE A 146 -0.73 0.46 14.16
N SER A 147 -1.76 1.28 13.92
CA SER A 147 -2.88 0.90 13.03
C SER A 147 -2.35 0.52 11.64
N ALA A 148 -1.52 1.37 11.04
CA ALA A 148 -0.87 1.07 9.77
C ALA A 148 -0.04 -0.23 9.80
N TRP A 149 0.62 -0.56 10.93
CA TRP A 149 1.34 -1.82 11.09
C TRP A 149 0.42 -3.02 10.89
N TRP A 150 -0.69 -3.07 11.62
CA TRP A 150 -1.55 -4.26 11.65
C TRP A 150 -2.27 -4.50 10.32
N ILE A 151 -2.78 -3.44 9.68
CA ILE A 151 -3.40 -3.61 8.35
C ILE A 151 -2.37 -3.99 7.28
N LEU A 152 -1.13 -3.50 7.40
CA LEU A 152 -0.05 -3.87 6.47
C LEU A 152 0.47 -5.29 6.73
N VAL A 153 0.44 -5.81 7.96
CA VAL A 153 0.69 -7.21 8.26
C VAL A 153 -0.33 -8.10 7.53
N ALA A 154 -1.62 -7.78 7.64
CA ALA A 154 -2.67 -8.51 6.93
C ALA A 154 -2.48 -8.46 5.40
N ASN A 155 -2.20 -7.29 4.84
CA ASN A 155 -1.96 -7.10 3.42
C ASN A 155 -0.67 -7.80 2.93
N ALA A 156 0.39 -7.78 3.74
CA ALA A 156 1.64 -8.49 3.44
C ALA A 156 1.44 -10.00 3.44
N TRP A 157 0.68 -10.52 4.39
CA TRP A 157 0.36 -11.94 4.45
C TRP A 157 -0.41 -12.42 3.20
N MET A 158 -1.34 -11.63 2.68
CA MET A 158 -2.03 -11.95 1.42
C MET A 158 -1.08 -12.11 0.24
N GLN A 159 0.06 -11.44 0.26
CA GLN A 159 1.07 -11.47 -0.80
C GLN A 159 2.19 -12.49 -0.55
N TYR A 160 2.40 -12.85 0.71
CA TYR A 160 3.36 -13.87 1.15
C TYR A 160 2.82 -14.61 2.37
N PRO A 161 1.95 -15.62 2.17
CA PRO A 161 1.29 -16.35 3.24
C PRO A 161 2.28 -17.24 3.99
N VAL A 162 2.60 -16.86 5.23
CA VAL A 162 3.50 -17.57 6.15
C VAL A 162 2.85 -17.73 7.53
N GLY A 163 3.38 -18.62 8.37
CA GLY A 163 2.90 -18.83 9.73
C GLY A 163 1.49 -19.46 9.81
N CYS A 164 1.06 -20.14 8.76
CA CYS A 164 -0.25 -20.81 8.68
C CYS A 164 -0.13 -22.20 8.07
N GLU A 165 -1.14 -23.03 8.34
CA GLU A 165 -1.27 -24.36 7.76
C GLU A 165 -2.73 -24.61 7.36
N PHE A 166 -2.93 -25.26 6.20
CA PHE A 166 -4.28 -25.58 5.73
C PHE A 166 -4.84 -26.77 6.49
N ASN A 167 -6.03 -26.60 7.07
CA ASN A 167 -6.77 -27.65 7.74
C ASN A 167 -7.87 -28.21 6.81
N PRO A 168 -7.77 -29.47 6.33
CA PRO A 168 -8.76 -30.05 5.43
C PRO A 168 -10.11 -30.35 6.10
N ASP A 169 -10.16 -30.43 7.42
CA ASP A 169 -11.40 -30.68 8.16
C ASP A 169 -12.28 -29.42 8.21
N THR A 170 -11.66 -28.26 8.41
CA THR A 170 -12.35 -26.96 8.46
C THR A 170 -12.40 -26.25 7.11
N VAL A 171 -11.57 -26.67 6.14
CA VAL A 171 -11.35 -26.01 4.84
C VAL A 171 -10.90 -24.55 5.03
N ARG A 172 -10.03 -24.33 6.00
CA ARG A 172 -9.50 -23.01 6.35
C ARG A 172 -7.98 -23.05 6.45
N ASN A 173 -7.38 -21.92 6.20
CA ASN A 173 -6.00 -21.68 6.55
C ASN A 173 -5.96 -21.23 8.02
N GLU A 174 -5.32 -21.99 8.88
CA GLU A 174 -5.28 -21.76 10.32
C GLU A 174 -3.91 -21.22 10.73
N MET A 175 -3.90 -20.29 11.67
CA MET A 175 -2.66 -19.69 12.15
C MET A 175 -1.90 -20.66 13.06
N VAL A 176 -0.64 -20.93 12.70
CA VAL A 176 0.27 -21.77 13.49
C VAL A 176 1.23 -20.91 14.32
N SER A 177 1.65 -19.77 13.76
CA SER A 177 2.61 -18.87 14.41
C SER A 177 2.23 -17.42 14.17
N PHE A 178 1.69 -16.77 15.21
CA PHE A 178 1.39 -15.33 15.15
C PHE A 178 2.64 -14.49 14.93
N ALA A 179 3.77 -14.88 15.50
CA ALA A 179 5.03 -14.15 15.32
C ALA A 179 5.51 -14.17 13.86
N ASP A 180 5.39 -15.31 13.17
CA ASP A 180 5.78 -15.41 11.77
C ASP A 180 4.85 -14.60 10.85
N VAL A 181 3.57 -14.50 11.19
CA VAL A 181 2.61 -13.61 10.51
C VAL A 181 2.96 -12.15 10.76
N ALA A 182 3.03 -11.75 12.03
CA ALA A 182 3.19 -10.35 12.42
C ALA A 182 4.58 -9.79 12.07
N LEU A 183 5.64 -10.58 12.24
CA LEU A 183 7.03 -10.15 12.06
C LEU A 183 7.66 -10.72 10.80
N SER A 184 6.86 -11.09 9.81
CA SER A 184 7.40 -11.55 8.54
C SER A 184 8.31 -10.49 7.92
N PRO A 185 9.46 -10.86 7.32
CA PRO A 185 10.32 -9.89 6.66
C PRO A 185 9.61 -9.08 5.56
N PHE A 186 8.57 -9.66 4.96
CA PHE A 186 7.75 -8.99 3.95
C PHE A 186 6.85 -7.91 4.57
N ALA A 187 6.23 -8.19 5.74
CA ALA A 187 5.42 -7.23 6.47
C ALA A 187 6.25 -6.06 6.99
N ILE A 188 7.42 -6.33 7.57
CA ILE A 188 8.35 -5.31 8.07
C ILE A 188 8.74 -4.34 6.95
N ASP A 189 9.16 -4.87 5.82
CA ASP A 189 9.60 -4.07 4.68
C ASP A 189 8.46 -3.20 4.11
N LYS A 190 7.31 -3.81 3.90
CA LYS A 190 6.11 -3.12 3.41
C LYS A 190 5.68 -1.99 4.34
N PHE A 191 5.74 -2.22 5.65
CA PHE A 191 5.44 -1.21 6.65
C PHE A 191 6.40 -0.01 6.55
N PHE A 192 7.70 -0.24 6.56
CA PHE A 192 8.66 0.86 6.50
C PHE A 192 8.57 1.63 5.19
N HIS A 193 8.38 0.95 4.05
CA HIS A 193 8.20 1.62 2.77
C HIS A 193 6.93 2.49 2.76
N THR A 194 5.83 1.96 3.26
CA THR A 194 4.53 2.66 3.31
C THR A 194 4.55 3.84 4.27
N VAL A 195 5.13 3.69 5.46
CA VAL A 195 5.19 4.77 6.46
C VAL A 195 6.14 5.89 6.01
N THR A 196 7.30 5.56 5.46
CA THR A 196 8.24 6.57 4.97
C THR A 196 7.70 7.34 3.77
N SER A 197 7.00 6.66 2.86
CA SER A 197 6.29 7.35 1.75
C SER A 197 5.15 8.23 2.25
N SER A 198 4.47 7.85 3.34
CA SER A 198 3.44 8.68 3.97
C SER A 198 4.03 9.95 4.62
N TRP A 199 5.19 9.85 5.28
CA TRP A 199 5.89 11.03 5.81
C TRP A 199 6.28 11.98 4.68
N LEU A 200 6.62 11.46 3.51
CA LEU A 200 6.92 12.24 2.32
C LEU A 200 5.71 13.05 1.86
N VAL A 201 4.50 12.45 1.85
CA VAL A 201 3.24 13.15 1.55
C VAL A 201 3.01 14.31 2.50
N GLY A 202 3.15 14.08 3.82
CA GLY A 202 3.00 15.14 4.83
C GLY A 202 4.02 16.27 4.66
N ALA A 203 5.28 15.94 4.37
CA ALA A 203 6.32 16.94 4.15
C ALA A 203 6.04 17.80 2.91
N VAL A 204 5.58 17.19 1.80
CA VAL A 204 5.18 17.94 0.59
C VAL A 204 3.98 18.83 0.87
N PHE A 205 2.97 18.33 1.61
CA PHE A 205 1.80 19.13 1.99
C PHE A 205 2.19 20.37 2.79
N VAL A 206 3.06 20.19 3.80
CA VAL A 206 3.56 21.30 4.61
C VAL A 206 4.35 22.31 3.79
N CYS A 207 5.21 21.86 2.86
CA CYS A 207 5.91 22.74 1.93
C CYS A 207 4.94 23.50 1.01
N ALA A 208 3.93 22.82 0.45
CA ALA A 208 2.95 23.43 -0.45
C ALA A 208 2.13 24.54 0.25
N VAL A 209 1.57 24.25 1.42
CA VAL A 209 0.80 25.24 2.22
C VAL A 209 1.68 26.41 2.62
N SER A 210 2.91 26.15 3.06
CA SER A 210 3.86 27.19 3.46
C SER A 210 4.28 28.06 2.28
N CYS A 211 4.54 27.48 1.10
CA CYS A 211 4.84 28.21 -0.12
C CYS A 211 3.64 29.03 -0.61
N TRP A 212 2.41 28.54 -0.40
CA TRP A 212 1.22 29.34 -0.67
C TRP A 212 1.15 30.59 0.21
N PHE A 213 1.48 30.50 1.51
CA PHE A 213 1.60 31.69 2.37
C PHE A 213 2.64 32.68 1.86
N LEU A 214 3.82 32.19 1.43
CA LEU A 214 4.87 33.04 0.86
C LEU A 214 4.44 33.72 -0.45
N LEU A 215 3.71 33.00 -1.33
CA LEU A 215 3.14 33.58 -2.55
C LEU A 215 2.17 34.71 -2.25
N ARG A 216 1.38 34.57 -1.18
CA ARG A 216 0.43 35.58 -0.72
C ARG A 216 1.05 36.64 0.18
N ASN A 217 2.36 36.58 0.40
CA ASN A 217 3.11 37.48 1.28
C ASN A 217 2.57 37.52 2.73
N ARG A 218 2.08 36.36 3.23
CA ARG A 218 1.44 36.19 4.55
C ARG A 218 2.21 35.19 5.38
N GLU A 219 2.08 35.27 6.72
CA GLU A 219 2.58 34.30 7.69
C GLU A 219 4.03 33.81 7.40
N LYS A 220 4.91 34.74 6.99
CA LYS A 220 6.27 34.42 6.50
C LYS A 220 7.08 33.59 7.48
N ARG A 221 7.01 33.91 8.77
CA ARG A 221 7.76 33.21 9.79
C ARG A 221 7.28 31.77 9.94
N LEU A 222 5.95 31.57 10.02
CA LEU A 222 5.34 30.23 10.07
C LEU A 222 5.77 29.42 8.83
N ALA A 223 5.65 30.01 7.66
CA ALA A 223 5.98 29.35 6.40
C ALA A 223 7.46 28.94 6.34
N VAL A 224 8.39 29.84 6.66
CA VAL A 224 9.84 29.55 6.61
C VAL A 224 10.22 28.45 7.59
N GLU A 225 9.78 28.55 8.85
CA GLU A 225 10.13 27.54 9.87
C GLU A 225 9.49 26.18 9.59
N SER A 226 8.23 26.16 9.07
CA SER A 226 7.58 24.91 8.65
C SER A 226 8.29 24.28 7.44
N ILE A 227 8.73 25.05 6.44
CA ILE A 227 9.49 24.53 5.30
C ILE A 227 10.82 23.91 5.77
N LYS A 228 11.53 24.52 6.72
CA LYS A 228 12.78 23.95 7.23
C LYS A 228 12.58 22.57 7.84
N ILE A 229 11.53 22.40 8.66
CA ILE A 229 11.20 21.12 9.27
C ILE A 229 10.77 20.11 8.19
N ALA A 230 9.86 20.53 7.31
CA ALA A 230 9.35 19.65 6.25
C ALA A 230 10.44 19.24 5.25
N ALA A 231 11.42 20.12 4.96
CA ALA A 231 12.54 19.77 4.09
C ALA A 231 13.45 18.69 4.69
N ILE A 232 13.67 18.71 6.01
CA ILE A 232 14.43 17.64 6.68
C ILE A 232 13.63 16.34 6.67
N VAL A 233 12.36 16.39 7.10
CA VAL A 233 11.48 15.21 7.10
C VAL A 233 11.38 14.61 5.69
N GLY A 234 11.12 15.45 4.68
CA GLY A 234 10.98 15.00 3.30
C GLY A 234 12.26 14.42 2.70
N LEU A 235 13.43 15.02 2.99
CA LEU A 235 14.71 14.49 2.52
C LEU A 235 15.01 13.11 3.15
N VAL A 236 14.86 13.00 4.47
CA VAL A 236 15.08 11.73 5.19
C VAL A 236 14.09 10.68 4.70
N SER A 237 12.82 11.04 4.56
CA SER A 237 11.77 10.12 4.07
C SER A 237 12.02 9.66 2.64
N SER A 238 12.49 10.55 1.75
CA SER A 238 12.85 10.18 0.37
C SER A 238 13.96 9.14 0.33
N LEU A 239 15.01 9.33 1.13
CA LEU A 239 16.13 8.39 1.20
C LEU A 239 15.69 7.04 1.79
N LEU A 240 14.90 7.06 2.85
CA LEU A 240 14.35 5.84 3.45
C LEU A 240 13.38 5.11 2.50
N ALA A 241 12.52 5.84 1.78
CA ALA A 241 11.61 5.25 0.81
C ALA A 241 12.36 4.59 -0.37
N MET A 242 13.46 5.18 -0.83
CA MET A 242 14.33 4.55 -1.84
C MET A 242 14.99 3.28 -1.32
N MET A 243 15.55 3.31 -0.11
CA MET A 243 16.21 2.16 0.50
C MET A 243 15.22 1.01 0.74
N THR A 244 14.05 1.29 1.30
CA THR A 244 13.00 0.27 1.52
C THR A 244 12.40 -0.22 0.21
N GLY A 245 12.32 0.63 -0.81
CA GLY A 245 11.90 0.24 -2.17
C GLY A 245 12.84 -0.76 -2.83
N ASP A 246 14.14 -0.59 -2.65
CA ASP A 246 15.17 -1.54 -3.12
C ASP A 246 15.02 -2.91 -2.42
N PHE A 247 14.86 -2.93 -1.10
CA PHE A 247 14.59 -4.16 -0.36
C PHE A 247 13.27 -4.83 -0.79
N SER A 248 12.23 -4.04 -1.05
CA SER A 248 10.96 -4.55 -1.59
C SER A 248 11.13 -5.20 -2.95
N ALA A 249 11.91 -4.62 -3.86
CA ALA A 249 12.14 -5.17 -5.18
C ALA A 249 12.77 -6.57 -5.13
N VAL A 250 13.80 -6.76 -4.28
CA VAL A 250 14.43 -8.08 -4.07
C VAL A 250 13.45 -9.10 -3.52
N LYS A 251 12.58 -8.69 -2.57
CA LYS A 251 11.57 -9.60 -1.99
C LYS A 251 10.50 -9.96 -3.02
N VAL A 252 10.01 -8.99 -3.79
CA VAL A 252 9.05 -9.24 -4.88
C VAL A 252 9.65 -10.17 -5.92
N ALA A 253 10.92 -9.99 -6.30
CA ALA A 253 11.61 -10.89 -7.23
C ALA A 253 11.59 -12.36 -6.75
N LYS A 254 11.75 -12.58 -5.44
CA LYS A 254 11.79 -13.92 -4.84
C LYS A 254 10.41 -14.54 -4.60
N THR A 255 9.42 -13.73 -4.22
CA THR A 255 8.12 -14.22 -3.75
C THR A 255 6.99 -14.07 -4.77
N GLN A 256 7.08 -13.05 -5.62
CA GLN A 256 6.08 -12.70 -6.64
C GLN A 256 6.75 -12.38 -8.00
N PRO A 257 7.51 -13.32 -8.58
CA PRO A 257 8.29 -13.05 -9.80
C PRO A 257 7.41 -12.61 -10.98
N MET A 258 6.18 -13.11 -11.11
CA MET A 258 5.24 -12.68 -12.15
C MET A 258 4.85 -11.20 -12.00
N LYS A 259 4.71 -10.68 -10.77
CA LYS A 259 4.51 -9.25 -10.51
C LYS A 259 5.72 -8.44 -11.00
N LEU A 260 6.94 -8.88 -10.69
CA LEU A 260 8.16 -8.22 -11.15
C LEU A 260 8.22 -8.20 -12.68
N ALA A 261 7.99 -9.34 -13.33
CA ALA A 261 8.00 -9.44 -14.78
C ALA A 261 6.95 -8.52 -15.43
N ALA A 262 5.73 -8.43 -14.84
CA ALA A 262 4.67 -7.56 -15.35
C ALA A 262 4.99 -6.07 -15.17
N MET A 263 5.51 -5.65 -13.99
CA MET A 263 5.82 -4.24 -13.75
C MET A 263 7.05 -3.76 -14.52
N GLU A 264 7.91 -4.68 -14.94
CA GLU A 264 9.07 -4.38 -15.78
C GLU A 264 8.82 -4.59 -17.29
N ALA A 265 7.66 -5.14 -17.65
CA ALA A 265 7.35 -5.61 -18.99
C ALA A 265 8.44 -6.55 -19.54
N LEU A 266 8.96 -7.41 -18.67
CA LEU A 266 9.99 -8.40 -18.97
C LEU A 266 9.31 -9.65 -19.55
N TYR A 267 9.30 -9.78 -20.87
CA TYR A 267 8.63 -10.90 -21.53
C TYR A 267 9.47 -12.18 -21.44
N ASN A 268 10.77 -12.07 -21.67
CA ASN A 268 11.71 -13.17 -21.57
C ASN A 268 12.80 -12.83 -20.56
N GLY A 269 13.11 -13.77 -19.69
CA GLY A 269 14.13 -13.59 -18.66
C GLY A 269 15.55 -13.82 -19.16
N GLY A 270 16.51 -13.61 -18.27
CA GLY A 270 17.93 -13.77 -18.57
C GLY A 270 18.83 -13.35 -17.42
N GLU A 271 20.13 -13.45 -17.69
CA GLU A 271 21.18 -12.88 -16.85
C GLU A 271 21.54 -11.47 -17.33
N GLY A 272 21.89 -10.58 -16.42
CA GLY A 272 22.29 -9.23 -16.78
C GLY A 272 21.19 -8.38 -17.44
N VAL A 273 19.92 -8.60 -17.07
CA VAL A 273 18.76 -7.93 -17.67
C VAL A 273 18.79 -6.44 -17.35
N GLY A 274 18.49 -5.62 -18.37
CA GLY A 274 18.38 -4.17 -18.24
C GLY A 274 17.09 -3.73 -17.50
N LEU A 275 17.19 -2.65 -16.73
CA LEU A 275 16.03 -1.98 -16.15
C LEU A 275 15.40 -1.05 -17.20
N THR A 276 14.19 -1.32 -17.62
CA THR A 276 13.48 -0.49 -18.58
C THR A 276 13.12 0.86 -17.96
N VAL A 277 13.67 1.94 -18.47
CA VAL A 277 13.36 3.31 -18.02
C VAL A 277 12.14 3.85 -18.73
N VAL A 278 12.10 3.69 -20.06
CA VAL A 278 11.01 4.15 -20.93
C VAL A 278 10.72 3.06 -21.96
N ALA A 279 9.45 2.80 -22.20
CA ALA A 279 8.97 2.01 -23.32
C ALA A 279 7.56 2.48 -23.75
N ALA A 280 7.19 2.28 -24.98
CA ALA A 280 5.86 2.58 -25.49
C ALA A 280 5.00 1.30 -25.51
N ILE A 281 4.20 1.10 -24.48
CA ILE A 281 3.28 -0.02 -24.38
C ILE A 281 1.86 0.51 -24.56
N ASN A 282 1.04 -0.17 -25.38
CA ASN A 282 -0.36 0.24 -25.53
C ASN A 282 -1.10 0.12 -24.17
N PRO A 283 -1.61 1.22 -23.59
CA PRO A 283 -2.23 1.17 -22.27
C PRO A 283 -3.59 0.46 -22.24
N PHE A 284 -4.19 0.18 -23.41
CA PHE A 284 -5.53 -0.38 -23.55
C PHE A 284 -5.53 -1.85 -23.99
N ALA A 285 -4.38 -2.47 -24.19
CA ALA A 285 -4.27 -3.86 -24.58
C ALA A 285 -3.09 -4.54 -23.90
N GLN A 286 -3.29 -5.81 -23.52
CA GLN A 286 -2.18 -6.64 -23.06
C GLN A 286 -1.21 -6.85 -24.23
N PRO A 287 0.11 -6.66 -24.05
CA PRO A 287 1.09 -6.87 -25.10
C PRO A 287 1.17 -8.35 -25.49
N ASP A 288 1.59 -8.61 -26.71
CA ASP A 288 1.83 -9.97 -27.22
C ASP A 288 3.19 -10.49 -26.71
N TYR A 289 3.28 -10.67 -25.38
CA TYR A 289 4.50 -11.13 -24.72
C TYR A 289 4.96 -12.52 -25.16
N ALA A 290 4.09 -13.29 -25.83
CA ALA A 290 4.44 -14.62 -26.34
C ALA A 290 5.28 -14.54 -27.61
N ASN A 291 5.02 -13.55 -28.47
CA ASN A 291 5.67 -13.40 -29.77
C ASN A 291 6.66 -12.22 -29.82
N GLU A 292 6.47 -11.20 -28.98
CA GLU A 292 7.38 -10.06 -28.91
C GLU A 292 8.57 -10.35 -27.98
N LYS A 293 9.76 -9.87 -28.35
CA LYS A 293 10.95 -10.01 -27.50
C LYS A 293 10.98 -8.93 -26.41
N GLU A 294 10.66 -7.72 -26.77
CA GLU A 294 10.76 -6.51 -25.94
C GLU A 294 9.65 -5.51 -26.33
N PRO A 295 9.23 -4.63 -25.41
CA PRO A 295 8.31 -3.53 -25.73
C PRO A 295 8.88 -2.57 -26.80
N PRO A 296 8.03 -1.92 -27.62
CA PRO A 296 8.47 -0.91 -28.57
C PRO A 296 9.11 0.31 -27.90
N LEU A 297 10.02 1.00 -28.60
CA LEU A 297 10.74 2.19 -28.12
C LEU A 297 11.37 1.98 -26.73
N HIS A 298 11.99 0.84 -26.55
CA HIS A 298 12.57 0.39 -25.31
C HIS A 298 13.93 1.06 -25.05
N LEU A 299 13.98 1.83 -23.94
CA LEU A 299 15.23 2.37 -23.40
C LEU A 299 15.47 1.76 -22.02
N ALA A 300 16.54 0.99 -21.88
CA ALA A 300 16.88 0.32 -20.64
C ALA A 300 18.28 0.72 -20.13
N MET A 301 18.42 0.76 -18.82
CA MET A 301 19.72 0.83 -18.15
C MET A 301 20.30 -0.59 -18.10
N PRO A 302 21.45 -0.84 -18.76
CA PRO A 302 22.04 -2.18 -18.83
C PRO A 302 22.28 -2.77 -17.43
N LYS A 303 21.95 -4.07 -17.25
CA LYS A 303 22.11 -4.81 -15.99
C LYS A 303 21.32 -4.27 -14.79
N GLY A 304 20.54 -3.19 -14.97
CA GLY A 304 19.86 -2.50 -13.89
C GLY A 304 18.79 -3.34 -13.22
N LEU A 305 18.02 -4.14 -13.97
CA LEU A 305 17.00 -5.00 -13.38
C LEU A 305 17.61 -6.19 -12.62
N SER A 306 18.65 -6.82 -13.17
CA SER A 306 19.38 -7.87 -12.44
C SER A 306 19.92 -7.33 -11.12
N LEU A 307 20.52 -6.13 -11.12
CA LEU A 307 21.01 -5.49 -9.89
C LEU A 307 19.88 -5.22 -8.90
N LEU A 308 18.76 -4.64 -9.35
CA LEU A 308 17.60 -4.31 -8.50
C LEU A 308 16.95 -5.57 -7.90
N ALA A 309 16.80 -6.64 -8.70
CA ALA A 309 16.07 -7.83 -8.30
C ALA A 309 16.89 -8.81 -7.47
N THR A 310 18.24 -8.83 -7.64
CA THR A 310 19.11 -9.88 -7.08
C THR A 310 20.32 -9.35 -6.32
N HIS A 311 20.57 -8.02 -6.34
CA HIS A 311 21.81 -7.39 -5.88
C HIS A 311 23.07 -7.94 -6.58
N SER A 312 22.91 -8.48 -7.79
CA SER A 312 23.98 -8.95 -8.66
C SER A 312 23.80 -8.40 -10.07
N LEU A 313 24.90 -7.96 -10.70
CA LEU A 313 24.85 -7.43 -12.07
C LEU A 313 24.47 -8.50 -13.11
N ASP A 314 24.78 -9.76 -12.83
CA ASP A 314 24.54 -10.89 -13.72
C ASP A 314 23.52 -11.88 -13.13
N GLY A 315 22.72 -11.43 -12.12
CA GLY A 315 21.67 -12.24 -11.52
C GLY A 315 20.56 -12.56 -12.54
N TYR A 316 20.11 -13.81 -12.56
CA TYR A 316 19.01 -14.23 -13.43
C TYR A 316 17.67 -13.68 -12.94
N VAL A 317 16.90 -13.08 -13.86
CA VAL A 317 15.53 -12.60 -13.60
C VAL A 317 14.58 -13.28 -14.58
N PRO A 318 13.58 -14.06 -14.11
CA PRO A 318 12.63 -14.73 -15.00
C PRO A 318 11.64 -13.74 -15.61
N GLY A 319 11.35 -13.89 -16.89
CA GLY A 319 10.31 -13.16 -17.60
C GLY A 319 8.95 -13.86 -17.55
N VAL A 320 7.93 -13.22 -18.14
CA VAL A 320 6.56 -13.76 -18.20
C VAL A 320 6.54 -15.15 -18.85
N ASN A 321 7.26 -15.33 -19.97
CA ASN A 321 7.29 -16.59 -20.70
C ASN A 321 7.99 -17.70 -19.91
N ASP A 322 9.06 -17.40 -19.18
CA ASP A 322 9.74 -18.39 -18.34
C ASP A 322 8.82 -18.89 -17.23
N LEU A 323 8.09 -17.97 -16.58
CA LEU A 323 7.16 -18.29 -15.51
C LEU A 323 5.94 -19.07 -15.97
N LEU A 324 5.51 -18.88 -17.22
CA LEU A 324 4.41 -19.64 -17.83
C LEU A 324 4.86 -21.01 -18.33
N ASN A 325 6.03 -21.10 -18.97
CA ASN A 325 6.50 -22.33 -19.61
C ASN A 325 7.31 -23.25 -18.67
N GLY A 326 7.70 -22.74 -17.50
CA GLY A 326 8.67 -23.38 -16.61
C GLY A 326 10.09 -23.13 -17.07
N TYR A 327 11.03 -23.06 -16.14
CA TYR A 327 12.45 -22.81 -16.41
C TYR A 327 13.34 -23.49 -15.39
N THR A 328 14.63 -23.59 -15.69
CA THR A 328 15.63 -24.07 -14.74
C THR A 328 16.37 -22.87 -14.17
N ARG A 329 16.39 -22.74 -12.86
CA ARG A 329 17.11 -21.68 -12.15
C ARG A 329 18.63 -21.89 -12.30
N PRO A 330 19.45 -20.86 -12.09
CA PRO A 330 20.92 -21.01 -12.08
C PRO A 330 21.45 -22.01 -11.06
N ASP A 331 20.71 -22.26 -9.97
CA ASP A 331 21.03 -23.27 -8.94
C ASP A 331 20.68 -24.72 -9.37
N GLY A 332 20.19 -24.91 -10.60
CA GLY A 332 19.78 -26.20 -11.15
C GLY A 332 18.37 -26.65 -10.76
N LYS A 333 17.65 -25.92 -9.93
CA LYS A 333 16.26 -26.26 -9.53
C LYS A 333 15.31 -25.93 -10.67
N ARG A 334 14.48 -26.91 -11.04
CA ARG A 334 13.41 -26.71 -12.02
C ARG A 334 12.20 -26.02 -11.38
N GLU A 335 11.73 -24.93 -11.99
CA GLU A 335 10.45 -24.31 -11.70
C GLU A 335 9.37 -24.88 -12.62
N LEU A 336 8.23 -25.22 -12.03
CA LEU A 336 7.11 -25.81 -12.75
C LEU A 336 6.45 -24.80 -13.70
N SER A 337 5.97 -25.29 -14.84
CA SER A 337 5.14 -24.51 -15.75
C SER A 337 3.77 -24.16 -15.13
N ALA A 338 3.09 -23.19 -15.71
CA ALA A 338 1.74 -22.81 -15.33
C ALA A 338 0.77 -24.00 -15.42
N GLU A 339 0.86 -24.81 -16.50
CA GLU A 339 0.03 -26.00 -16.69
C GLU A 339 0.28 -27.05 -15.62
N GLU A 340 1.53 -27.33 -15.28
CA GLU A 340 1.89 -28.28 -14.20
C GLU A 340 1.33 -27.80 -12.86
N LYS A 341 1.41 -26.51 -12.55
CA LYS A 341 0.84 -25.89 -11.33
C LYS A 341 -0.70 -26.01 -11.34
N MET A 342 -1.34 -25.71 -12.48
CA MET A 342 -2.80 -25.82 -12.63
C MET A 342 -3.29 -27.27 -12.47
N GLU A 343 -2.56 -28.25 -13.00
CA GLU A 343 -2.88 -29.67 -12.85
C GLU A 343 -2.75 -30.10 -11.38
N ARG A 344 -1.69 -29.72 -10.70
CA ARG A 344 -1.53 -29.97 -9.25
C ARG A 344 -2.63 -29.30 -8.44
N GLY A 345 -3.03 -28.08 -8.77
CA GLY A 345 -4.14 -27.39 -8.12
C GLY A 345 -5.47 -28.11 -8.32
N ARG A 346 -5.77 -28.58 -9.53
CA ARG A 346 -6.98 -29.40 -9.80
C ARG A 346 -6.96 -30.70 -9.01
N ARG A 347 -5.81 -31.35 -8.91
CA ARG A 347 -5.63 -32.56 -8.10
C ARG A 347 -5.87 -32.28 -6.61
N ALA A 348 -5.33 -31.16 -6.08
CA ALA A 348 -5.59 -30.75 -4.70
C ALA A 348 -7.08 -30.53 -4.41
N ILE A 349 -7.80 -29.86 -5.33
CA ILE A 349 -9.24 -29.65 -5.22
C ILE A 349 -10.00 -30.97 -5.22
N ALA A 350 -9.65 -31.92 -6.09
CA ALA A 350 -10.27 -33.24 -6.17
C ALA A 350 -10.00 -34.07 -4.89
N SER A 351 -8.74 -34.08 -4.43
CA SER A 351 -8.35 -34.76 -3.20
C SER A 351 -9.06 -34.21 -1.96
N LEU A 352 -9.27 -32.90 -1.88
CA LEU A 352 -10.03 -32.27 -0.80
C LEU A 352 -11.51 -32.68 -0.83
N ALA A 353 -12.12 -32.74 -2.01
CA ALA A 353 -13.51 -33.19 -2.17
C ALA A 353 -13.68 -34.65 -1.75
N GLU A 354 -12.76 -35.51 -2.17
CA GLU A 354 -12.74 -36.94 -1.76
C GLU A 354 -12.50 -37.09 -0.27
N TYR A 355 -11.51 -36.40 0.31
CA TYR A 355 -11.22 -36.38 1.73
C TYR A 355 -12.48 -36.05 2.56
N ARG A 356 -13.16 -34.97 2.25
CA ARG A 356 -14.38 -34.53 2.94
C ARG A 356 -15.52 -35.58 2.85
N THR A 357 -15.71 -36.12 1.65
CA THR A 357 -16.75 -37.15 1.41
C THR A 357 -16.47 -38.41 2.20
N LEU A 358 -15.21 -38.83 2.22
CA LEU A 358 -14.78 -40.03 2.95
C LEU A 358 -14.82 -39.82 4.45
N ARG A 359 -14.34 -38.68 4.94
CA ARG A 359 -14.36 -38.29 6.35
C ARG A 359 -15.77 -38.26 6.94
N ALA A 360 -16.73 -37.74 6.16
CA ALA A 360 -18.14 -37.72 6.57
C ALA A 360 -18.78 -39.12 6.66
N LYS A 361 -18.26 -40.12 5.91
CA LYS A 361 -18.76 -41.48 5.91
C LYS A 361 -18.05 -42.35 6.95
N ASP A 362 -16.75 -42.25 7.06
CA ASP A 362 -15.90 -43.05 7.93
C ASP A 362 -14.67 -42.23 8.37
N ALA A 363 -14.74 -41.67 9.59
CA ALA A 363 -13.70 -40.85 10.16
C ALA A 363 -12.37 -41.58 10.43
N ASN A 364 -12.36 -42.89 10.43
CA ASN A 364 -11.17 -43.71 10.71
C ASN A 364 -10.63 -44.41 9.45
N ASN A 365 -11.12 -44.07 8.28
CA ASN A 365 -10.68 -44.68 7.04
C ASN A 365 -9.18 -44.42 6.76
N PRO A 366 -8.36 -45.45 6.55
CA PRO A 366 -6.91 -45.31 6.35
C PRO A 366 -6.55 -44.44 5.13
N LYS A 367 -7.41 -44.38 4.10
CA LYS A 367 -7.22 -43.55 2.91
C LYS A 367 -7.23 -42.06 3.22
N LEU A 368 -7.81 -41.62 4.34
CA LEU A 368 -7.79 -40.20 4.76
C LEU A 368 -6.37 -39.72 5.00
N LYS A 369 -5.48 -40.57 5.54
CA LYS A 369 -4.08 -40.19 5.77
C LYS A 369 -3.32 -39.99 4.46
N GLU A 370 -3.57 -40.82 3.46
CA GLU A 370 -2.98 -40.70 2.13
C GLU A 370 -3.44 -39.41 1.43
N LEU A 371 -4.76 -39.18 1.45
CA LEU A 371 -5.33 -37.93 0.87
C LEU A 371 -4.82 -36.67 1.59
N ALA A 372 -4.66 -36.70 2.91
CA ALA A 372 -4.12 -35.57 3.66
C ALA A 372 -2.65 -35.31 3.29
N THR A 373 -1.84 -36.33 3.07
CA THR A 373 -0.44 -36.19 2.62
C THR A 373 -0.40 -35.60 1.23
N GLN A 374 -1.20 -36.10 0.30
CA GLN A 374 -1.30 -35.57 -1.06
C GLN A 374 -1.76 -34.11 -1.09
N LEU A 375 -2.76 -33.77 -0.26
CA LEU A 375 -3.22 -32.40 -0.07
C LEU A 375 -2.08 -31.50 0.41
N LYS A 376 -1.29 -31.94 1.39
CA LYS A 376 -0.16 -31.15 1.91
C LYS A 376 0.88 -30.84 0.82
N GLU A 377 1.15 -31.80 -0.06
CA GLU A 377 2.10 -31.64 -1.18
C GLU A 377 1.60 -30.69 -2.27
N ASP A 378 0.30 -30.73 -2.57
CA ASP A 378 -0.31 -29.98 -3.67
C ASP A 378 -0.95 -28.65 -3.20
N MET A 379 -1.08 -28.43 -1.89
CA MET A 379 -1.69 -27.22 -1.31
C MET A 379 -1.03 -25.90 -1.76
N PRO A 380 0.30 -25.81 -1.95
CA PRO A 380 0.94 -24.62 -2.49
C PRO A 380 0.43 -24.19 -3.88
N TYR A 381 -0.24 -25.11 -4.59
CA TYR A 381 -0.79 -24.89 -5.94
C TYR A 381 -2.32 -24.86 -5.95
N PHE A 382 -2.96 -24.88 -4.78
CA PHE A 382 -4.42 -25.03 -4.67
C PHE A 382 -5.18 -23.97 -5.50
N GLY A 383 -4.76 -22.72 -5.41
CA GLY A 383 -5.38 -21.62 -6.15
C GLY A 383 -5.32 -21.77 -7.67
N TYR A 384 -4.26 -22.38 -8.19
CA TYR A 384 -4.10 -22.61 -9.64
C TYR A 384 -5.17 -23.56 -10.20
N GLY A 385 -5.78 -24.38 -9.38
CA GLY A 385 -6.85 -25.29 -9.80
C GLY A 385 -8.14 -24.59 -10.23
N TYR A 386 -8.33 -23.32 -9.88
CA TYR A 386 -9.46 -22.50 -10.32
C TYR A 386 -9.20 -21.75 -11.64
N ILE A 387 -7.93 -21.66 -12.04
CA ILE A 387 -7.51 -20.94 -13.26
C ILE A 387 -7.85 -21.79 -14.49
N LYS A 388 -8.48 -21.16 -15.48
CA LYS A 388 -8.92 -21.83 -16.72
C LYS A 388 -7.87 -21.72 -17.84
N ASP A 389 -7.28 -20.55 -17.97
CA ASP A 389 -6.24 -20.26 -18.96
C ASP A 389 -5.00 -19.70 -18.26
N ARG A 390 -3.83 -20.20 -18.65
CA ARG A 390 -2.54 -19.72 -18.13
C ARG A 390 -2.32 -18.21 -18.30
N ALA A 391 -2.95 -17.61 -19.32
CA ALA A 391 -2.88 -16.16 -19.56
C ALA A 391 -3.51 -15.35 -18.40
N GLU A 392 -4.47 -15.93 -17.66
CA GLU A 392 -5.08 -15.29 -16.47
C GLU A 392 -4.06 -15.08 -15.33
N LEU A 393 -2.94 -15.84 -15.33
CA LEU A 393 -1.88 -15.70 -14.33
C LEU A 393 -1.00 -14.46 -14.54
N VAL A 394 -1.12 -13.82 -15.70
CA VAL A 394 -0.32 -12.64 -16.05
C VAL A 394 -1.10 -11.38 -15.66
N PRO A 395 -0.61 -10.59 -14.70
CA PRO A 395 -1.20 -9.29 -14.35
C PRO A 395 -1.23 -8.38 -15.58
N TYR A 396 -2.14 -7.39 -15.58
CA TYR A 396 -2.23 -6.45 -16.68
C TYR A 396 -0.97 -5.60 -16.79
N ILE A 397 -0.09 -5.96 -17.72
CA ILE A 397 1.26 -5.42 -17.88
C ILE A 397 1.26 -3.89 -18.03
N PRO A 398 0.46 -3.25 -18.94
CA PRO A 398 0.61 -1.82 -19.18
C PRO A 398 0.39 -0.96 -17.94
N ILE A 399 -0.66 -1.23 -17.17
CA ILE A 399 -0.96 -0.45 -15.96
C ILE A 399 0.15 -0.63 -14.91
N ASN A 400 0.59 -1.88 -14.67
CA ASN A 400 1.68 -2.15 -13.73
C ASN A 400 2.98 -1.47 -14.14
N PHE A 401 3.32 -1.54 -15.44
CA PHE A 401 4.51 -0.91 -16.00
C PHE A 401 4.51 0.61 -15.80
N TYR A 402 3.46 1.30 -16.22
CA TYR A 402 3.39 2.75 -16.12
C TYR A 402 3.26 3.22 -14.66
N ALA A 403 2.49 2.53 -13.83
CA ALA A 403 2.37 2.86 -12.42
C ALA A 403 3.72 2.78 -11.70
N PHE A 404 4.51 1.74 -11.96
CA PHE A 404 5.85 1.63 -11.38
C PHE A 404 6.77 2.79 -11.81
N ARG A 405 6.77 3.15 -13.10
CA ARG A 405 7.57 4.28 -13.62
C ARG A 405 7.13 5.62 -13.03
N VAL A 406 5.84 5.84 -12.89
CA VAL A 406 5.30 7.05 -12.25
C VAL A 406 5.75 7.11 -10.78
N MET A 407 5.61 6.02 -10.03
CA MET A 407 6.05 5.96 -8.64
C MET A 407 7.53 6.29 -8.47
N VAL A 408 8.41 5.61 -9.22
CA VAL A 408 9.86 5.79 -9.13
C VAL A 408 10.30 7.16 -9.66
N GLY A 409 9.76 7.59 -10.81
CA GLY A 409 10.10 8.86 -11.44
C GLY A 409 9.70 10.05 -10.58
N VAL A 410 8.47 10.08 -10.06
CA VAL A 410 8.02 11.13 -9.14
C VAL A 410 8.77 11.05 -7.81
N GLY A 411 9.03 9.85 -7.27
CA GLY A 411 9.84 9.69 -6.06
C GLY A 411 11.24 10.30 -6.19
N THR A 412 11.89 10.09 -7.33
CA THR A 412 13.18 10.72 -7.65
C THR A 412 13.07 12.23 -7.76
N LEU A 413 12.01 12.73 -8.42
CA LEU A 413 11.75 14.16 -8.53
C LEU A 413 11.52 14.81 -7.15
N LEU A 414 10.83 14.13 -6.24
CA LEU A 414 10.61 14.60 -4.87
C LEU A 414 11.92 14.67 -4.07
N LEU A 415 12.81 13.70 -4.21
CA LEU A 415 14.15 13.78 -3.61
C LEU A 415 14.90 15.04 -4.07
N LEU A 416 14.94 15.30 -5.38
CA LEU A 416 15.56 16.51 -5.93
C LEU A 416 14.87 17.78 -5.44
N PHE A 417 13.55 17.79 -5.36
CA PHE A 417 12.78 18.89 -4.80
C PHE A 417 13.18 19.21 -3.35
N PHE A 418 13.30 18.18 -2.49
CA PHE A 418 13.68 18.40 -1.09
C PHE A 418 15.14 18.84 -0.92
N ILE A 419 16.04 18.40 -1.78
CA ILE A 419 17.42 18.93 -1.82
C ILE A 419 17.40 20.43 -2.15
N VAL A 420 16.65 20.83 -3.18
CA VAL A 420 16.58 22.23 -3.64
C VAL A 420 15.89 23.13 -2.61
N ILE A 421 14.69 22.75 -2.13
CA ILE A 421 13.93 23.57 -1.18
C ILE A 421 14.64 23.65 0.16
N GLY A 422 15.28 22.56 0.61
CA GLY A 422 16.10 22.52 1.81
C GLY A 422 17.31 23.47 1.69
N HIS A 423 18.06 23.38 0.60
CA HIS A 423 19.19 24.28 0.35
C HIS A 423 18.74 25.76 0.39
N VAL A 424 17.64 26.09 -0.29
CA VAL A 424 17.11 27.45 -0.31
C VAL A 424 16.63 27.90 1.07
N ALA A 425 15.98 27.01 1.86
CA ALA A 425 15.46 27.34 3.18
C ALA A 425 16.56 27.59 4.23
N TRP A 426 17.68 26.83 4.16
CA TRP A 426 18.74 26.89 5.16
C TRP A 426 19.91 27.80 4.77
N ARG A 427 20.27 27.90 3.50
CA ARG A 427 21.45 28.63 3.02
C ARG A 427 21.10 29.98 2.35
N MET A 428 19.86 30.11 1.88
CA MET A 428 19.39 31.30 1.21
C MET A 428 18.16 31.85 1.92
N ASN A 429 17.77 33.09 1.61
CA ASN A 429 16.51 33.62 2.16
C ASN A 429 15.32 33.15 1.31
N ILE A 430 14.62 32.10 1.78
CA ILE A 430 13.45 31.57 1.10
C ILE A 430 12.26 32.55 1.11
N SER A 431 12.21 33.51 2.03
CA SER A 431 11.15 34.54 2.06
C SER A 431 11.32 35.59 0.95
N ARG A 432 12.50 35.68 0.32
CA ARG A 432 12.72 36.44 -0.89
C ARG A 432 11.91 35.82 -2.02
N ARG A 433 11.06 36.61 -2.67
CA ARG A 433 10.10 36.13 -3.70
C ARG A 433 10.78 35.21 -4.73
N ARG A 434 10.46 33.89 -4.65
CA ARG A 434 10.95 32.84 -5.53
C ARG A 434 9.74 32.10 -6.12
N THR A 435 8.99 32.83 -6.94
CA THR A 435 7.68 32.36 -7.46
C THR A 435 7.76 30.96 -8.08
N TRP A 436 8.83 30.68 -8.84
CA TRP A 436 9.02 29.37 -9.47
C TRP A 436 9.06 28.23 -8.43
N LEU A 437 9.83 28.40 -7.34
CA LEU A 437 9.97 27.36 -6.29
C LEU A 437 8.65 27.17 -5.54
N TYR A 438 7.91 28.24 -5.29
CA TYR A 438 6.62 28.14 -4.62
C TYR A 438 5.58 27.46 -5.50
N LEU A 439 5.56 27.72 -6.80
CA LEU A 439 4.69 27.03 -7.75
C LEU A 439 5.09 25.56 -7.91
N THR A 440 6.39 25.26 -7.93
CA THR A 440 6.87 23.87 -7.91
C THR A 440 6.39 23.14 -6.66
N ALA A 441 6.48 23.73 -5.47
CA ALA A 441 5.99 23.12 -4.24
C ALA A 441 4.48 22.81 -4.30
N LEU A 442 3.68 23.70 -4.88
CA LEU A 442 2.25 23.46 -5.10
C LEU A 442 1.99 22.34 -6.12
N ALA A 443 2.80 22.27 -7.18
CA ALA A 443 2.69 21.20 -8.18
C ALA A 443 3.13 19.83 -7.63
N MET A 444 4.09 19.78 -6.69
CA MET A 444 4.50 18.53 -6.04
C MET A 444 3.36 17.90 -5.22
N LEU A 445 2.40 18.68 -4.74
CA LEU A 445 1.30 18.16 -3.91
C LEU A 445 0.44 17.12 -4.64
N PRO A 446 -0.17 17.36 -5.80
CA PRO A 446 -0.86 16.30 -6.53
C PRO A 446 0.08 15.18 -6.98
N LEU A 447 1.32 15.48 -7.33
CA LEU A 447 2.27 14.48 -7.82
C LEU A 447 2.65 13.45 -6.73
N VAL A 448 2.82 13.86 -5.47
CA VAL A 448 3.14 12.91 -4.40
C VAL A 448 1.99 11.94 -4.13
N TYR A 449 0.73 12.39 -4.26
CA TYR A 449 -0.43 11.50 -4.19
C TYR A 449 -0.48 10.54 -5.38
N VAL A 450 -0.28 11.04 -6.59
CA VAL A 450 -0.21 10.19 -7.79
C VAL A 450 0.87 9.12 -7.66
N ALA A 451 2.04 9.45 -7.14
CA ALA A 451 3.10 8.47 -6.91
C ALA A 451 2.72 7.44 -5.84
N SER A 452 2.09 7.88 -4.76
CA SER A 452 1.64 7.01 -3.67
C SER A 452 0.55 6.03 -4.13
N GLU A 453 -0.44 6.51 -4.89
CA GLU A 453 -1.48 5.66 -5.50
C GLU A 453 -0.90 4.71 -6.55
N ALA A 454 0.05 5.17 -7.35
CA ALA A 454 0.74 4.32 -8.32
C ALA A 454 1.47 3.15 -7.63
N GLY A 455 2.05 3.37 -6.44
CA GLY A 455 2.63 2.31 -5.61
C GLY A 455 1.60 1.25 -5.21
N TRP A 456 0.40 1.66 -4.80
CA TRP A 456 -0.70 0.73 -4.49
C TRP A 456 -1.22 0.01 -5.73
N ILE A 457 -1.31 0.68 -6.87
CA ILE A 457 -1.67 0.03 -8.15
C ILE A 457 -0.69 -1.12 -8.44
N VAL A 458 0.61 -0.90 -8.36
CA VAL A 458 1.62 -1.95 -8.53
C VAL A 458 1.46 -3.06 -7.50
N ALA A 459 1.23 -2.72 -6.24
CA ALA A 459 1.09 -3.70 -5.17
C ALA A 459 -0.13 -4.62 -5.37
N GLU A 460 -1.28 -4.06 -5.77
CA GLU A 460 -2.57 -4.74 -5.78
C GLU A 460 -2.96 -5.29 -7.15
N LEU A 461 -2.75 -4.54 -8.25
CA LEU A 461 -2.96 -5.06 -9.61
C LEU A 461 -1.84 -6.01 -10.02
N GLY A 462 -0.61 -5.78 -9.57
CA GLY A 462 0.51 -6.65 -9.85
C GLY A 462 0.41 -8.04 -9.20
N ARG A 463 -0.45 -8.23 -8.20
CA ARG A 463 -0.70 -9.55 -7.60
C ARG A 463 -1.88 -10.31 -8.22
N GLN A 464 -2.63 -9.69 -9.14
CA GLN A 464 -3.74 -10.39 -9.78
C GLN A 464 -3.23 -11.60 -10.60
N PRO A 465 -4.00 -12.72 -10.64
CA PRO A 465 -5.39 -12.87 -10.20
C PRO A 465 -5.58 -13.19 -8.70
N TRP A 466 -4.56 -13.08 -7.88
CA TRP A 466 -4.57 -13.58 -6.50
C TRP A 466 -5.20 -12.61 -5.49
N ALA A 467 -6.12 -13.12 -4.69
CA ALA A 467 -6.50 -12.54 -3.40
C ALA A 467 -5.50 -12.96 -2.32
N ILE A 468 -5.11 -14.25 -2.29
CA ILE A 468 -3.99 -14.77 -1.50
C ILE A 468 -3.06 -15.48 -2.47
N GLN A 469 -1.81 -15.06 -2.49
CA GLN A 469 -0.81 -15.55 -3.45
C GLN A 469 -0.79 -17.07 -3.53
N ASP A 470 -0.97 -17.61 -4.74
CA ASP A 470 -0.97 -19.03 -5.11
C ASP A 470 -2.07 -19.89 -4.46
N MET A 471 -2.75 -19.41 -3.41
CA MET A 471 -3.74 -20.16 -2.64
C MET A 471 -5.19 -19.84 -3.02
N MET A 472 -5.52 -18.56 -3.23
CA MET A 472 -6.90 -18.14 -3.48
C MET A 472 -6.95 -17.07 -4.57
N PRO A 473 -7.48 -17.37 -5.75
CA PRO A 473 -7.73 -16.34 -6.75
C PRO A 473 -8.91 -15.46 -6.35
N THR A 474 -8.94 -14.23 -6.88
CA THR A 474 -9.95 -13.23 -6.59
C THR A 474 -11.39 -13.75 -6.80
N MET A 475 -11.59 -14.55 -7.85
CA MET A 475 -12.91 -15.15 -8.15
C MET A 475 -13.42 -16.10 -7.04
N ALA A 476 -12.53 -16.74 -6.28
CA ALA A 476 -12.90 -17.61 -5.18
C ALA A 476 -13.10 -16.85 -3.85
N ALA A 477 -12.62 -15.62 -3.77
CA ALA A 477 -12.62 -14.80 -2.57
C ALA A 477 -13.91 -13.99 -2.36
N VAL A 478 -14.64 -13.67 -3.44
CA VAL A 478 -15.85 -12.83 -3.40
C VAL A 478 -17.03 -13.52 -2.75
N SER A 479 -17.90 -12.72 -2.16
CA SER A 479 -19.18 -13.18 -1.58
C SER A 479 -20.17 -13.57 -2.67
N ASP A 480 -21.12 -14.44 -2.33
CA ASP A 480 -22.25 -14.79 -3.16
C ASP A 480 -23.32 -13.68 -3.08
N LEU A 481 -23.21 -12.69 -3.95
CA LEU A 481 -24.06 -11.49 -3.98
C LEU A 481 -24.69 -11.33 -5.36
N ARG A 482 -25.71 -10.46 -5.43
CA ARG A 482 -26.27 -10.01 -6.69
C ARG A 482 -25.44 -8.84 -7.24
N SER A 483 -25.05 -8.93 -8.50
CA SER A 483 -24.27 -7.90 -9.19
C SER A 483 -24.86 -6.48 -9.05
N GLY A 484 -26.19 -6.33 -9.20
CA GLY A 484 -26.87 -5.05 -9.03
C GLY A 484 -26.77 -4.46 -7.62
N SER A 485 -26.69 -5.27 -6.57
CA SER A 485 -26.51 -4.80 -5.20
C SER A 485 -25.12 -4.21 -4.98
N VAL A 486 -24.09 -4.89 -5.53
CA VAL A 486 -22.69 -4.41 -5.44
C VAL A 486 -22.48 -3.15 -6.27
N ALA A 487 -23.07 -3.10 -7.48
CA ALA A 487 -23.05 -1.89 -8.31
C ALA A 487 -23.73 -0.70 -7.61
N LEU A 488 -24.86 -0.91 -6.94
CA LEU A 488 -25.53 0.14 -6.18
C LEU A 488 -24.65 0.68 -5.05
N THR A 489 -24.04 -0.19 -4.26
CA THR A 489 -23.15 0.22 -3.16
C THR A 489 -21.90 0.91 -3.68
N PHE A 490 -21.35 0.49 -4.81
CA PHE A 490 -20.25 1.18 -5.50
C PHE A 490 -20.59 2.64 -5.80
N PHE A 491 -21.73 2.91 -6.44
CA PHE A 491 -22.13 4.29 -6.75
C PHE A 491 -22.46 5.11 -5.51
N LEU A 492 -23.06 4.50 -4.49
CA LEU A 492 -23.29 5.18 -3.21
C LEU A 492 -21.98 5.60 -2.54
N PHE A 493 -20.98 4.72 -2.50
CA PHE A 493 -19.68 5.05 -1.94
C PHE A 493 -18.92 6.05 -2.80
N LEU A 494 -18.98 5.98 -4.12
CA LEU A 494 -18.40 6.97 -5.01
C LEU A 494 -18.94 8.38 -4.70
N ILE A 495 -20.24 8.52 -4.53
CA ILE A 495 -20.88 9.81 -4.19
C ILE A 495 -20.45 10.24 -2.79
N LEU A 496 -20.55 9.35 -1.80
CA LEU A 496 -20.20 9.65 -0.40
C LEU A 496 -18.75 10.11 -0.27
N PHE A 497 -17.80 9.35 -0.79
CA PHE A 497 -16.39 9.67 -0.67
C PHE A 497 -16.02 10.94 -1.44
N THR A 498 -16.64 11.17 -2.60
CA THR A 498 -16.44 12.41 -3.35
C THR A 498 -16.94 13.62 -2.53
N VAL A 499 -18.10 13.52 -1.88
CA VAL A 499 -18.62 14.58 -1.00
C VAL A 499 -17.68 14.81 0.18
N LEU A 500 -17.20 13.75 0.83
CA LEU A 500 -16.25 13.85 1.94
C LEU A 500 -14.94 14.53 1.52
N LEU A 501 -14.38 14.14 0.38
CA LEU A 501 -13.17 14.75 -0.16
C LEU A 501 -13.36 16.24 -0.49
N ILE A 502 -14.48 16.59 -1.13
CA ILE A 502 -14.81 18.00 -1.42
C ILE A 502 -14.96 18.79 -0.11
N ALA A 503 -15.62 18.23 0.90
CA ALA A 503 -15.80 18.86 2.20
C ALA A 503 -14.45 19.09 2.89
N GLU A 504 -13.58 18.07 2.91
CA GLU A 504 -12.24 18.18 3.48
C GLU A 504 -11.42 19.28 2.81
N VAL A 505 -11.29 19.23 1.48
CA VAL A 505 -10.52 20.23 0.72
C VAL A 505 -11.06 21.64 0.97
N ARG A 506 -12.38 21.82 1.01
CA ARG A 506 -13.01 23.11 1.33
C ARG A 506 -12.69 23.59 2.74
N ILE A 507 -12.80 22.70 3.75
CA ILE A 507 -12.51 23.03 5.15
C ILE A 507 -11.03 23.37 5.30
N MET A 508 -10.11 22.54 4.76
CA MET A 508 -8.68 22.82 4.81
C MET A 508 -8.33 24.15 4.13
N CYS A 509 -8.85 24.39 2.93
CA CYS A 509 -8.67 25.67 2.23
C CYS A 509 -9.21 26.85 3.03
N HIS A 510 -10.35 26.70 3.72
CA HIS A 510 -10.91 27.71 4.58
C HIS A 510 -10.01 28.01 5.78
N VAL A 511 -9.54 26.98 6.47
CA VAL A 511 -8.60 27.10 7.60
C VAL A 511 -7.31 27.82 7.15
N ILE A 512 -6.72 27.41 6.02
CA ILE A 512 -5.48 28.00 5.50
C ILE A 512 -5.70 29.47 5.10
N LYS A 513 -6.77 29.76 4.35
CA LYS A 513 -7.05 31.12 3.87
C LYS A 513 -7.34 32.12 4.98
N ASN A 514 -8.01 31.68 6.04
CA ASN A 514 -8.44 32.57 7.13
C ASN A 514 -7.48 32.57 8.33
N TYR A 515 -6.43 31.76 8.29
CA TYR A 515 -5.43 31.76 9.37
C TYR A 515 -4.72 33.11 9.47
N LYS A 516 -4.66 33.63 10.68
CA LYS A 516 -3.86 34.80 11.08
C LYS A 516 -3.17 34.47 12.38
N SER A 517 -1.85 34.54 12.42
CA SER A 517 -1.14 34.34 13.69
C SER A 517 -1.34 35.55 14.60
N PRO A 518 -1.43 35.35 15.92
CA PRO A 518 -1.51 36.46 16.87
C PRO A 518 -0.35 37.47 16.72
N ALA A 519 0.83 37.01 16.28
CA ALA A 519 2.00 37.87 16.07
C ALA A 519 1.89 38.74 14.79
N SER A 520 1.06 38.37 13.82
CA SER A 520 0.85 39.19 12.60
C SER A 520 -0.09 40.37 12.81
N ALA A 521 -0.70 40.49 13.99
CA ALA A 521 -1.54 41.63 14.35
C ALA A 521 -0.73 42.81 14.93
N THR A 522 0.59 42.61 15.14
CA THR A 522 1.50 43.59 15.73
C THR A 522 2.60 44.09 14.76
N GLU A 523 2.62 43.53 13.52
CA GLU A 523 3.41 44.06 12.40
C GLU A 523 2.51 44.83 11.39
#